data_90aabc8d7c484b9baf896d00fbcc3f75
#
_entry.id   90aabc8d7c484b9baf896d00fbcc3f75
#
_cell.length_a   1.000
_cell.length_b   1.000
_cell.length_c   1.000
_cell.angle_alpha   90.00
_cell.angle_beta   90.00
_cell.angle_gamma   90.00
#
_symmetry.space_group_name_H-M   'P 1'
#
loop_
_entity.id
_entity.type
_entity.pdbx_description
1 polymer ?
#
loop_
_entity_poly.entity_id
_entity_poly.type
_entity_poly.pdbx_seq_one_letter_code
_entity_poly.pdbx_strand_id
1 'polypeptide(L)'
;MTVSKNTKTRQNLIKVARELFAKQGKKNVTMNDIAEASKKGRRTLYTYFKSKEDIYKAVIDNELALILDKLILVSKENTEPEEKLTRHIITHLAAVKNAVDRNGSLRSDFFRDIYEVERTRRKIDAKEIELIALILREGVAKRVFKPINIEMTAIIIFYAIKGLEVPYIRQGISAEFEKNKNTIIEFVFTGIGK
;
A
#
# COMPACT_ATOMS: atom_id res chain seq x y z
N MET A 1 -14.95 19.81 5.68
CA MET A 1 -13.91 20.39 4.80
C MET A 1 -14.30 20.24 3.35
N THR A 2 -14.53 21.34 2.64
CA THR A 2 -14.96 21.32 1.22
C THR A 2 -13.77 20.99 0.34
N VAL A 3 -13.71 19.78 -0.19
CA VAL A 3 -12.68 19.38 -1.18
C VAL A 3 -12.84 20.27 -2.40
N SER A 4 -11.78 21.02 -2.76
CA SER A 4 -11.76 21.90 -3.92
C SER A 4 -12.23 21.18 -5.17
N LYS A 5 -13.02 21.83 -6.05
CA LYS A 5 -13.47 21.31 -7.34
C LYS A 5 -12.31 20.78 -8.20
N ASN A 6 -11.13 21.38 -8.03
CA ASN A 6 -9.88 21.00 -8.67
C ASN A 6 -9.41 19.60 -8.20
N THR A 7 -9.45 19.35 -6.88
CA THR A 7 -9.08 18.06 -6.29
C THR A 7 -10.04 16.95 -6.72
N LYS A 8 -11.35 17.22 -6.77
CA LYS A 8 -12.36 16.24 -7.22
C LYS A 8 -12.15 15.83 -8.68
N THR A 9 -11.87 16.79 -9.55
CA THR A 9 -11.61 16.51 -10.98
C THR A 9 -10.34 15.67 -11.13
N ARG A 10 -9.25 16.01 -10.45
CA ARG A 10 -8.01 15.24 -10.50
C ARG A 10 -8.22 13.81 -10.01
N GLN A 11 -8.91 13.60 -8.91
CA GLN A 11 -9.22 12.27 -8.38
C GLN A 11 -10.10 11.44 -9.33
N ASN A 12 -11.09 12.06 -9.97
CA ASN A 12 -11.89 11.37 -10.98
C ASN A 12 -11.06 10.90 -12.18
N LEU A 13 -10.13 11.74 -12.65
CA LEU A 13 -9.22 11.37 -13.75
C LEU A 13 -8.32 10.19 -13.37
N ILE A 14 -7.76 10.18 -12.16
CA ILE A 14 -6.96 9.07 -11.64
C ILE A 14 -7.78 7.79 -11.56
N LYS A 15 -9.00 7.86 -11.01
CA LYS A 15 -9.91 6.71 -10.90
C LYS A 15 -10.23 6.11 -12.28
N VAL A 16 -10.62 6.93 -13.24
CA VAL A 16 -10.96 6.47 -14.60
C VAL A 16 -9.74 5.88 -15.30
N ALA A 17 -8.57 6.54 -15.18
CA ALA A 17 -7.32 6.03 -15.74
C ALA A 17 -6.95 4.66 -15.15
N ARG A 18 -7.08 4.50 -13.83
CA ARG A 18 -6.86 3.22 -13.15
C ARG A 18 -7.75 2.11 -13.72
N GLU A 19 -9.06 2.39 -13.89
CA GLU A 19 -10.02 1.42 -14.41
C GLU A 19 -9.70 1.00 -15.84
N LEU A 20 -9.33 1.95 -16.71
CA LEU A 20 -8.90 1.67 -18.07
C LEU A 20 -7.60 0.86 -18.11
N PHE A 21 -6.58 1.26 -17.33
CA PHE A 21 -5.32 0.54 -17.23
C PHE A 21 -5.50 -0.89 -16.72
N ALA A 22 -6.35 -1.07 -15.71
CA ALA A 22 -6.66 -2.39 -15.16
C ALA A 22 -7.33 -3.32 -16.20
N LYS A 23 -8.24 -2.77 -17.03
CA LYS A 23 -9.01 -3.52 -18.01
C LYS A 23 -8.23 -3.83 -19.28
N GLN A 24 -7.50 -2.85 -19.81
CA GLN A 24 -6.92 -2.90 -21.16
C GLN A 24 -5.39 -2.97 -21.17
N GLY A 25 -4.74 -2.74 -20.01
CA GLY A 25 -3.30 -2.56 -19.91
C GLY A 25 -2.84 -1.14 -20.24
N LYS A 26 -1.80 -0.67 -19.53
CA LYS A 26 -1.23 0.68 -19.73
C LYS A 26 -0.86 0.97 -21.19
N LYS A 27 -0.34 -0.04 -21.91
CA LYS A 27 0.13 0.13 -23.29
C LYS A 27 -1.00 0.51 -24.26
N ASN A 28 -2.17 -0.07 -24.06
CA ASN A 28 -3.32 0.05 -24.97
C ASN A 28 -4.23 1.26 -24.68
N VAL A 29 -3.99 1.97 -23.60
CA VAL A 29 -4.78 3.15 -23.20
C VAL A 29 -4.10 4.42 -23.65
N THR A 30 -4.86 5.33 -24.25
CA THR A 30 -4.38 6.66 -24.66
C THR A 30 -4.92 7.76 -23.74
N MET A 31 -4.35 8.96 -23.82
CA MET A 31 -4.88 10.14 -23.12
C MET A 31 -6.29 10.51 -23.61
N ASN A 32 -6.64 10.19 -24.88
CA ASN A 32 -7.98 10.40 -25.40
C ASN A 32 -9.00 9.49 -24.72
N ASP A 33 -8.69 8.21 -24.59
CA ASP A 33 -9.58 7.24 -23.95
C ASP A 33 -9.90 7.67 -22.51
N ILE A 34 -8.88 8.19 -21.80
CA ILE A 34 -9.06 8.71 -20.44
C ILE A 34 -9.94 9.96 -20.42
N ALA A 35 -9.75 10.90 -21.35
CA ALA A 35 -10.55 12.11 -21.46
C ALA A 35 -12.02 11.76 -21.74
N GLU A 36 -12.28 10.90 -22.70
CA GLU A 36 -13.61 10.44 -23.10
C GLU A 36 -14.31 9.71 -21.94
N ALA A 37 -13.68 8.68 -21.38
CA ALA A 37 -14.24 7.90 -20.29
C ALA A 37 -14.50 8.74 -19.02
N SER A 38 -13.69 9.75 -18.75
CA SER A 38 -13.87 10.67 -17.62
C SER A 38 -14.93 11.76 -17.89
N LYS A 39 -15.48 11.83 -19.11
CA LYS A 39 -16.38 12.90 -19.56
C LYS A 39 -15.75 14.30 -19.38
N LYS A 40 -14.44 14.40 -19.62
CA LYS A 40 -13.69 15.65 -19.57
C LYS A 40 -13.03 15.95 -20.90
N GLY A 41 -12.99 17.24 -21.25
CA GLY A 41 -12.27 17.66 -22.45
C GLY A 41 -10.77 17.37 -22.35
N ARG A 42 -10.12 17.06 -23.49
CA ARG A 42 -8.65 16.84 -23.56
C ARG A 42 -7.87 17.97 -22.89
N ARG A 43 -8.26 19.22 -23.13
CA ARG A 43 -7.63 20.39 -22.50
C ARG A 43 -7.68 20.31 -20.98
N THR A 44 -8.80 19.88 -20.40
CA THR A 44 -8.92 19.67 -18.95
C THR A 44 -7.98 18.60 -18.46
N LEU A 45 -7.89 17.44 -19.15
CA LEU A 45 -6.97 16.38 -18.78
C LEU A 45 -5.52 16.87 -18.77
N TYR A 46 -5.09 17.55 -19.84
CA TYR A 46 -3.73 18.07 -19.95
C TYR A 46 -3.39 19.20 -18.94
N THR A 47 -4.40 19.83 -18.34
CA THR A 47 -4.19 20.76 -17.23
C THR A 47 -3.67 20.05 -15.96
N TYR A 48 -4.03 18.77 -15.78
CA TYR A 48 -3.67 17.98 -14.61
C TYR A 48 -2.49 17.05 -14.83
N PHE A 49 -2.36 16.51 -16.05
CA PHE A 49 -1.37 15.47 -16.39
C PHE A 49 -0.78 15.75 -17.76
N LYS A 50 0.53 15.90 -17.84
CA LYS A 50 1.24 16.21 -19.10
C LYS A 50 1.35 15.00 -20.01
N SER A 51 1.35 13.79 -19.44
CA SER A 51 1.54 12.53 -20.17
C SER A 51 0.76 11.39 -19.55
N LYS A 52 0.70 10.26 -20.27
CA LYS A 52 0.15 9.00 -19.76
C LYS A 52 0.96 8.47 -18.57
N GLU A 53 2.27 8.69 -18.61
CA GLU A 53 3.20 8.33 -17.55
C GLU A 53 2.90 9.10 -16.26
N ASP A 54 2.59 10.39 -16.35
CA ASP A 54 2.21 11.22 -15.20
C ASP A 54 0.94 10.72 -14.53
N ILE A 55 -0.08 10.37 -15.33
CA ILE A 55 -1.32 9.85 -14.75
C ILE A 55 -1.16 8.43 -14.23
N TYR A 56 -0.34 7.60 -14.88
CA TYR A 56 -0.01 6.26 -14.39
C TYR A 56 0.69 6.32 -13.04
N LYS A 57 1.69 7.20 -12.91
CA LYS A 57 2.35 7.45 -11.62
C LYS A 57 1.36 7.91 -10.56
N ALA A 58 0.46 8.83 -10.89
CA ALA A 58 -0.57 9.27 -9.95
C ALA A 58 -1.53 8.15 -9.53
N VAL A 59 -1.81 7.16 -10.40
CA VAL A 59 -2.56 5.95 -10.06
C VAL A 59 -1.79 5.12 -9.02
N ILE A 60 -0.50 4.87 -9.25
CA ILE A 60 0.34 4.13 -8.30
C ILE A 60 0.45 4.86 -6.96
N ASP A 61 0.73 6.16 -6.99
CA ASP A 61 0.82 6.99 -5.78
C ASP A 61 -0.48 6.93 -4.96
N ASN A 62 -1.64 6.94 -5.63
CA ASN A 62 -2.94 6.84 -4.99
C ASN A 62 -3.19 5.46 -4.36
N GLU A 63 -2.84 4.37 -5.03
CA GLU A 63 -2.99 3.02 -4.49
C GLU A 63 -2.08 2.82 -3.25
N LEU A 64 -0.84 3.28 -3.30
CA LEU A 64 0.08 3.22 -2.17
C LEU A 64 -0.41 4.08 -0.99
N ALA A 65 -0.95 5.27 -1.26
CA ALA A 65 -1.54 6.12 -0.22
C ALA A 65 -2.74 5.43 0.47
N LEU A 66 -3.60 4.74 -0.27
CA LEU A 66 -4.73 3.98 0.28
C LEU A 66 -4.27 2.82 1.19
N ILE A 67 -3.14 2.19 0.89
CA ILE A 67 -2.54 1.17 1.76
C ILE A 67 -2.09 1.84 3.06
N LEU A 68 -1.30 2.90 2.96
CA LEU A 68 -0.78 3.62 4.13
C LEU A 68 -1.90 4.17 5.03
N ASP A 69 -2.97 4.72 4.45
CA ASP A 69 -4.11 5.24 5.20
C ASP A 69 -4.75 4.14 6.09
N LYS A 70 -4.85 2.91 5.59
CA LYS A 70 -5.33 1.77 6.38
C LYS A 70 -4.39 1.44 7.54
N LEU A 71 -3.07 1.47 7.31
CA LEU A 71 -2.08 1.20 8.35
C LEU A 71 -2.06 2.30 9.42
N ILE A 72 -2.25 3.55 9.02
CA ILE A 72 -2.42 4.68 9.95
C ILE A 72 -3.67 4.48 10.82
N LEU A 73 -4.77 3.98 10.27
CA LEU A 73 -5.97 3.69 11.07
C LEU A 73 -5.68 2.62 12.12
N VAL A 74 -5.02 1.52 11.74
CA VAL A 74 -4.61 0.46 12.67
C VAL A 74 -3.72 1.02 13.79
N SER A 75 -2.75 1.86 13.46
CA SER A 75 -1.83 2.42 14.46
C SER A 75 -2.52 3.32 15.51
N LYS A 76 -3.70 3.86 15.18
CA LYS A 76 -4.51 4.73 16.05
C LYS A 76 -5.56 3.98 16.87
N GLU A 77 -5.72 2.69 16.67
CA GLU A 77 -6.69 1.89 17.42
C GLU A 77 -6.31 1.83 18.90
N ASN A 78 -7.33 1.82 19.75
CA ASN A 78 -7.13 1.68 21.19
C ASN A 78 -7.15 0.18 21.57
N THR A 79 -6.13 -0.55 21.08
CA THR A 79 -5.92 -1.98 21.36
C THR A 79 -4.51 -2.19 21.92
N GLU A 80 -4.24 -3.38 22.47
CA GLU A 80 -2.92 -3.71 22.98
C GLU A 80 -1.87 -3.75 21.85
N PRO A 81 -0.60 -3.41 22.13
CA PRO A 81 0.46 -3.34 21.12
C PRO A 81 0.64 -4.62 20.31
N GLU A 82 0.46 -5.79 20.92
CA GLU A 82 0.54 -7.10 20.23
C GLU A 82 -0.57 -7.25 19.20
N GLU A 83 -1.81 -6.94 19.57
CA GLU A 83 -2.93 -6.96 18.64
C GLU A 83 -2.74 -5.93 17.53
N LYS A 84 -2.28 -4.74 17.87
CA LYS A 84 -2.01 -3.66 16.92
C LYS A 84 -0.95 -4.07 15.89
N LEU A 85 0.16 -4.68 16.32
CA LEU A 85 1.20 -5.18 15.42
C LEU A 85 0.69 -6.32 14.53
N THR A 86 -0.05 -7.26 15.10
CA THR A 86 -0.73 -8.34 14.38
C THR A 86 -1.62 -7.80 13.28
N ARG A 87 -2.49 -6.84 13.62
CA ARG A 87 -3.41 -6.21 12.68
C ARG A 87 -2.67 -5.40 11.61
N HIS A 88 -1.55 -4.78 11.94
CA HIS A 88 -0.70 -4.08 10.98
C HIS A 88 -0.20 -5.04 9.90
N ILE A 89 0.39 -6.18 10.29
CA ILE A 89 0.91 -7.20 9.37
C ILE A 89 -0.19 -7.73 8.44
N ILE A 90 -1.33 -8.14 9.01
CA ILE A 90 -2.45 -8.69 8.25
C ILE A 90 -3.04 -7.63 7.31
N THR A 91 -3.22 -6.40 7.80
CA THR A 91 -3.77 -5.29 7.01
C THR A 91 -2.87 -4.93 5.84
N HIS A 92 -1.54 -4.92 6.03
CA HIS A 92 -0.58 -4.68 4.96
C HIS A 92 -0.76 -5.70 3.83
N LEU A 93 -0.63 -6.99 4.13
CA LEU A 93 -0.70 -8.05 3.13
C LEU A 93 -2.06 -8.06 2.40
N ALA A 94 -3.16 -7.93 3.14
CA ALA A 94 -4.50 -7.86 2.56
C ALA A 94 -4.69 -6.60 1.69
N ALA A 95 -4.16 -5.45 2.11
CA ALA A 95 -4.28 -4.20 1.35
C ALA A 95 -3.48 -4.24 0.04
N VAL A 96 -2.26 -4.80 0.07
CA VAL A 96 -1.43 -4.98 -1.13
C VAL A 96 -2.09 -5.98 -2.09
N LYS A 97 -2.58 -7.12 -1.60
CA LYS A 97 -3.33 -8.09 -2.42
C LYS A 97 -4.55 -7.43 -3.08
N ASN A 98 -5.36 -6.73 -2.31
CA ASN A 98 -6.53 -6.02 -2.82
C ASN A 98 -6.17 -4.94 -3.86
N ALA A 99 -5.04 -4.24 -3.69
CA ALA A 99 -4.55 -3.28 -4.67
C ALA A 99 -4.17 -3.96 -5.98
N VAL A 100 -3.47 -5.10 -5.92
CA VAL A 100 -3.09 -5.90 -7.09
C VAL A 100 -4.32 -6.48 -7.79
N ASP A 101 -5.28 -7.03 -7.04
CA ASP A 101 -6.49 -7.62 -7.60
C ASP A 101 -7.36 -6.56 -8.32
N ARG A 102 -7.48 -5.34 -7.73
CA ARG A 102 -8.22 -4.22 -8.37
C ARG A 102 -7.55 -3.71 -9.65
N ASN A 103 -6.25 -3.84 -9.75
CA ASN A 103 -5.48 -3.28 -10.87
C ASN A 103 -5.25 -4.28 -12.02
N GLY A 104 -5.77 -5.51 -11.94
CA GLY A 104 -5.88 -6.49 -13.03
C GLY A 104 -4.58 -6.64 -13.85
N SER A 105 -4.57 -6.19 -15.11
CA SER A 105 -3.43 -6.27 -16.03
C SER A 105 -2.21 -5.45 -15.59
N LEU A 106 -2.37 -4.48 -14.68
CA LEU A 106 -1.24 -3.77 -14.06
C LEU A 106 -0.45 -4.64 -13.06
N ARG A 107 -0.97 -5.83 -12.76
CA ARG A 107 -0.31 -6.78 -11.84
C ARG A 107 1.15 -7.06 -12.25
N SER A 108 1.41 -7.22 -13.55
CA SER A 108 2.76 -7.41 -14.06
C SER A 108 3.61 -6.14 -14.00
N ASP A 109 2.99 -4.98 -14.19
CA ASP A 109 3.66 -3.69 -14.23
C ASP A 109 4.02 -3.22 -12.82
N PHE A 110 3.18 -3.52 -11.79
CA PHE A 110 3.49 -3.30 -10.38
C PHE A 110 4.80 -3.97 -9.93
N PHE A 111 5.19 -5.06 -10.62
CA PHE A 111 6.41 -5.81 -10.34
C PHE A 111 7.53 -5.57 -11.36
N ARG A 112 7.25 -4.96 -12.53
CA ARG A 112 8.22 -4.75 -13.62
C ARG A 112 8.82 -3.35 -13.66
N ASP A 113 8.03 -2.31 -13.42
CA ASP A 113 8.51 -0.91 -13.42
C ASP A 113 9.08 -0.53 -12.04
N ILE A 114 10.09 -1.27 -11.64
CA ILE A 114 10.73 -1.17 -10.32
C ILE A 114 11.22 0.25 -10.04
N TYR A 115 11.79 0.95 -11.01
CA TYR A 115 12.46 2.24 -10.75
C TYR A 115 11.52 3.42 -10.47
N GLU A 116 10.41 3.59 -11.21
CA GLU A 116 9.47 4.68 -10.96
C GLU A 116 8.60 4.43 -9.72
N VAL A 117 8.15 3.18 -9.57
CA VAL A 117 7.37 2.74 -8.41
C VAL A 117 8.23 2.78 -7.14
N GLU A 118 9.50 2.37 -7.21
CA GLU A 118 10.40 2.30 -6.08
C GLU A 118 10.66 3.66 -5.42
N ARG A 119 10.82 4.73 -6.21
CA ARG A 119 11.02 6.07 -5.66
C ARG A 119 9.82 6.56 -4.83
N THR A 120 8.61 6.27 -5.28
CA THR A 120 7.39 6.62 -4.55
C THR A 120 7.22 5.68 -3.35
N ARG A 121 7.50 4.39 -3.53
CA ARG A 121 7.50 3.40 -2.45
C ARG A 121 8.40 3.80 -1.31
N ARG A 122 9.63 4.25 -1.55
CA ARG A 122 10.58 4.62 -0.46
C ARG A 122 9.98 5.60 0.54
N LYS A 123 9.17 6.56 0.10
CA LYS A 123 8.52 7.51 1.01
C LYS A 123 7.42 6.86 1.85
N ILE A 124 6.69 5.93 1.26
CA ILE A 124 5.63 5.17 1.92
C ILE A 124 6.26 4.15 2.88
N ASP A 125 7.29 3.43 2.42
CA ASP A 125 8.04 2.46 3.21
C ASP A 125 8.62 3.09 4.49
N ALA A 126 9.22 4.28 4.37
CA ALA A 126 9.72 5.03 5.54
C ALA A 126 8.62 5.37 6.55
N LYS A 127 7.44 5.77 6.07
CA LYS A 127 6.29 6.04 6.95
C LYS A 127 5.75 4.77 7.61
N GLU A 128 5.73 3.66 6.90
CA GLU A 128 5.30 2.39 7.45
C GLU A 128 6.26 1.88 8.52
N ILE A 129 7.58 1.96 8.28
CA ILE A 129 8.60 1.66 9.30
C ILE A 129 8.39 2.51 10.56
N GLU A 130 8.06 3.81 10.39
CA GLU A 130 7.75 4.69 11.50
C GLU A 130 6.50 4.23 12.29
N LEU A 131 5.44 3.80 11.60
CA LEU A 131 4.23 3.25 12.26
C LEU A 131 4.54 1.99 13.06
N ILE A 132 5.34 1.07 12.50
CA ILE A 132 5.80 -0.12 13.22
C ILE A 132 6.62 0.29 14.45
N ALA A 133 7.55 1.22 14.29
CA ALA A 133 8.35 1.72 15.40
C ALA A 133 7.51 2.35 16.53
N LEU A 134 6.44 3.07 16.18
CA LEU A 134 5.49 3.61 17.17
C LEU A 134 4.80 2.50 17.98
N ILE A 135 4.34 1.45 17.31
CA ILE A 135 3.72 0.29 18.00
C ILE A 135 4.73 -0.41 18.91
N LEU A 136 5.97 -0.59 18.44
CA LEU A 136 7.03 -1.20 19.24
C LEU A 136 7.39 -0.36 20.49
N ARG A 137 7.49 0.98 20.35
CA ARG A 137 7.72 1.89 21.48
C ARG A 137 6.61 1.79 22.52
N GLU A 138 5.36 1.75 22.07
CA GLU A 138 4.21 1.57 22.97
C GLU A 138 4.31 0.24 23.72
N GLY A 139 4.64 -0.87 23.02
CA GLY A 139 4.77 -2.18 23.65
C GLY A 139 5.91 -2.29 24.64
N VAL A 140 7.07 -1.66 24.38
CA VAL A 140 8.18 -1.59 25.33
C VAL A 140 7.80 -0.74 26.54
N ALA A 141 7.14 0.41 26.33
CA ALA A 141 6.69 1.27 27.42
C ALA A 141 5.66 0.59 28.33
N LYS A 142 4.76 -0.20 27.78
CA LYS A 142 3.79 -1.04 28.52
C LYS A 142 4.40 -2.32 29.09
N ARG A 143 5.69 -2.59 28.85
CA ARG A 143 6.39 -3.82 29.26
C ARG A 143 5.80 -5.11 28.68
N VAL A 144 5.10 -5.02 27.56
CA VAL A 144 4.58 -6.15 26.78
C VAL A 144 5.71 -6.74 25.94
N PHE A 145 6.53 -5.87 25.33
CA PHE A 145 7.72 -6.27 24.61
C PHE A 145 8.99 -6.08 25.50
N LYS A 146 9.97 -6.95 25.26
CA LYS A 146 11.29 -6.79 25.90
C LYS A 146 12.00 -5.54 25.35
N PRO A 147 12.98 -4.97 26.08
CA PRO A 147 13.84 -3.91 25.56
C PRO A 147 14.56 -4.38 24.29
N ILE A 148 14.37 -3.64 23.17
CA ILE A 148 14.89 -3.95 21.84
C ILE A 148 15.44 -2.68 21.19
N ASN A 149 16.27 -2.85 20.17
CA ASN A 149 16.55 -1.75 19.24
C ASN A 149 15.33 -1.54 18.35
N ILE A 150 14.50 -0.57 18.71
CA ILE A 150 13.18 -0.31 18.07
C ILE A 150 13.33 -0.04 16.59
N GLU A 151 14.28 0.81 16.20
CA GLU A 151 14.48 1.24 14.81
C GLU A 151 14.88 0.04 13.93
N MET A 152 15.87 -0.74 14.39
CA MET A 152 16.31 -1.92 13.66
C MET A 152 15.22 -3.00 13.61
N THR A 153 14.52 -3.22 14.72
CA THR A 153 13.43 -4.21 14.78
C THR A 153 12.27 -3.83 13.85
N ALA A 154 11.91 -2.54 13.77
CA ALA A 154 10.90 -2.05 12.85
C ALA A 154 11.30 -2.29 11.38
N ILE A 155 12.57 -2.05 11.04
CA ILE A 155 13.11 -2.33 9.70
C ILE A 155 13.04 -3.84 9.39
N ILE A 156 13.44 -4.70 10.31
CA ILE A 156 13.42 -6.16 10.13
C ILE A 156 11.98 -6.64 9.91
N ILE A 157 11.02 -6.22 10.75
CA ILE A 157 9.61 -6.57 10.61
C ILE A 157 9.07 -6.08 9.26
N PHE A 158 9.35 -4.83 8.89
CA PHE A 158 8.93 -4.27 7.62
C PHE A 158 9.43 -5.11 6.42
N TYR A 159 10.73 -5.43 6.36
CA TYR A 159 11.26 -6.23 5.25
C TYR A 159 10.80 -7.69 5.28
N ALA A 160 10.51 -8.26 6.44
CA ALA A 160 9.87 -9.56 6.54
C ALA A 160 8.46 -9.54 5.91
N ILE A 161 7.65 -8.54 6.21
CA ILE A 161 6.33 -8.34 5.60
C ILE A 161 6.47 -8.16 4.07
N LYS A 162 7.41 -7.33 3.62
CA LYS A 162 7.69 -7.09 2.20
C LYS A 162 8.11 -8.37 1.46
N GLY A 163 8.90 -9.22 2.10
CA GLY A 163 9.28 -10.52 1.54
C GLY A 163 8.09 -11.45 1.33
N LEU A 164 7.03 -11.31 2.13
CA LEU A 164 5.81 -12.08 2.01
C LEU A 164 4.83 -11.56 0.94
N GLU A 165 4.96 -10.30 0.46
CA GLU A 165 4.03 -9.74 -0.52
C GLU A 165 3.90 -10.61 -1.78
N VAL A 166 5.01 -10.97 -2.41
CA VAL A 166 5.01 -11.72 -3.67
C VAL A 166 4.49 -13.14 -3.50
N PRO A 167 4.96 -13.93 -2.52
CA PRO A 167 4.36 -15.23 -2.21
C PRO A 167 2.87 -15.17 -1.91
N TYR A 168 2.46 -14.19 -1.10
CA TYR A 168 1.05 -14.00 -0.71
C TYR A 168 0.14 -13.73 -1.91
N ILE A 169 0.62 -12.93 -2.90
CA ILE A 169 -0.17 -12.56 -4.07
C ILE A 169 -0.11 -13.63 -5.17
N ARG A 170 1.08 -14.16 -5.47
CA ARG A 170 1.30 -15.03 -6.65
C ARG A 170 1.08 -16.50 -6.38
N GLN A 171 1.48 -16.98 -5.22
CA GLN A 171 1.52 -18.43 -4.91
C GLN A 171 0.26 -18.92 -4.22
N GLY A 172 -0.74 -18.05 -4.01
CA GLY A 172 -1.98 -18.45 -3.34
C GLY A 172 -1.78 -18.77 -1.85
N ILE A 173 -0.61 -18.41 -1.28
CA ILE A 173 -0.31 -18.56 0.15
C ILE A 173 -1.33 -17.79 1.02
N SER A 174 -2.16 -16.91 0.42
CA SER A 174 -3.16 -16.15 1.17
C SER A 174 -4.11 -17.07 1.96
N ALA A 175 -4.53 -18.22 1.41
CA ALA A 175 -5.35 -19.19 2.12
C ALA A 175 -4.57 -19.93 3.21
N GLU A 176 -3.32 -20.28 2.92
CA GLU A 176 -2.38 -20.89 3.87
C GLU A 176 -2.00 -19.90 4.98
N PHE A 177 -1.77 -18.62 4.62
CA PHE A 177 -1.49 -17.56 5.56
C PHE A 177 -2.66 -17.32 6.52
N GLU A 178 -3.91 -17.29 6.02
CA GLU A 178 -5.09 -17.15 6.87
C GLU A 178 -5.26 -18.35 7.85
N LYS A 179 -4.89 -19.55 7.41
CA LYS A 179 -4.88 -20.73 8.29
C LYS A 179 -3.76 -20.67 9.33
N ASN A 180 -2.58 -20.19 8.94
CA ASN A 180 -1.36 -20.21 9.76
C ASN A 180 -0.93 -18.82 10.23
N LYS A 181 -1.84 -17.84 10.18
CA LYS A 181 -1.53 -16.46 10.61
C LYS A 181 -0.97 -16.39 12.03
N ASN A 182 -1.44 -17.26 12.92
CA ASN A 182 -0.94 -17.33 14.29
C ASN A 182 0.52 -17.76 14.32
N THR A 183 0.96 -18.72 13.49
CA THR A 183 2.36 -19.15 13.43
C THR A 183 3.31 -18.01 13.00
N ILE A 184 2.89 -17.19 12.04
CA ILE A 184 3.69 -16.03 11.59
C ILE A 184 3.77 -14.98 12.69
N ILE A 185 2.65 -14.75 13.35
CA ILE A 185 2.54 -13.84 14.47
C ILE A 185 3.42 -14.33 15.65
N GLU A 186 3.30 -15.62 16.00
CA GLU A 186 4.13 -16.26 17.01
C GLU A 186 5.62 -16.15 16.69
N PHE A 187 6.02 -16.35 15.43
CA PHE A 187 7.40 -16.16 15.00
C PHE A 187 7.92 -14.74 15.27
N VAL A 188 7.13 -13.71 14.93
CA VAL A 188 7.47 -12.31 15.21
C VAL A 188 7.56 -12.09 16.73
N PHE A 189 6.58 -12.56 17.50
CA PHE A 189 6.54 -12.34 18.94
C PHE A 189 7.58 -13.16 19.71
N THR A 190 7.98 -14.34 19.24
CA THR A 190 9.11 -15.08 19.83
C THR A 190 10.41 -14.25 19.80
N GLY A 191 10.58 -13.43 18.77
CA GLY A 191 11.72 -12.53 18.66
C GLY A 191 11.68 -11.33 19.62
N ILE A 192 10.51 -10.77 19.90
CA ILE A 192 10.33 -9.49 20.62
C ILE A 192 9.52 -9.59 21.92
N GLY A 193 8.77 -10.67 22.13
CA GLY A 193 7.98 -10.92 23.33
C GLY A 193 8.86 -11.18 24.56
N LYS A 194 8.27 -11.00 25.75
CA LYS A 194 8.91 -11.38 27.03
C LYS A 194 8.91 -12.87 27.23
#